data_a5f58cbe38b6af49f73add81bfd2289f
#
_entry.id   a5f58cbe38b6af49f73add81bfd2289f
#
_cell.length_a   1.000
_cell.length_b   1.000
_cell.length_c   1.000
_cell.angle_alpha   90.00
_cell.angle_beta   90.00
_cell.angle_gamma   90.00
#
_symmetry.space_group_name_H-M   'P 1'
#
loop_
_entity.id
_entity.type
_entity.pdbx_description
1 polymer ?
#
loop_
_entity_poly.entity_id
_entity_poly.type
_entity_poly.pdbx_seq_one_letter_code
_entity_poly.pdbx_strand_id
1 'polypeptide(L)'
;MFNNRNYNRTFFNALQSVTSFVAAFMEPVITVVSLLICMAYFDEPVLRASMALCLLVFALTFPGRNRFNDSRLEAGVDIMSSWVAMLVILWLCGYATNSLMFFEANVMVAWAVLTPLLQWVAVLIGKAIIKRRATRPGARRRAIVVGAGPLGGKVARALQSNPDQGTEFVGYFDDRTDSRVLPEAVSMRLGGLRDVANYVYAHSIHEVYITLPLGSQPRIVELLEAVQGTTASLYFVPDVFGISIIQGRLQDMNGVPVVGICETPFTGTNELIKRVSDIILASIILVLISPILLAVAIGVKMSSPGPIIFRQKRNGLDGEEIIVYKFRSMRTQDNGAVVKQATKGDSRITPFGAFIRKTSLDELPQFINVLQGRMSIVGPRPHAVAHNEEYRRLIKAYMVRHKVRPGITGWAQVNGYRGETETIDKMQARVEYDLEYLRNWSLGLDLQIIIRTIRLMVFDRNAY
;
A
#
# COMPACT_ATOMS: atom_id res chain seq x y z
N MET A 1 -35.03 -21.80 -11.80
CA MET A 1 -33.89 -22.09 -12.69
C MET A 1 -33.48 -20.76 -13.33
N PHE A 2 -32.67 -19.95 -12.66
CA PHE A 2 -32.06 -18.74 -13.23
C PHE A 2 -30.53 -18.94 -13.23
N ASN A 3 -30.04 -19.08 -14.43
CA ASN A 3 -28.65 -19.34 -14.79
C ASN A 3 -27.78 -18.10 -14.37
N ASN A 4 -26.93 -18.30 -13.38
CA ASN A 4 -26.01 -17.27 -12.85
C ASN A 4 -24.89 -17.03 -13.87
N ARG A 5 -25.14 -16.22 -14.89
CA ARG A 5 -24.06 -15.67 -15.70
C ARG A 5 -23.41 -14.54 -14.91
N ASN A 6 -22.23 -14.82 -14.40
CA ASN A 6 -21.31 -13.83 -13.85
C ASN A 6 -21.06 -12.70 -14.87
N TYR A 7 -21.81 -11.63 -14.75
CA TYR A 7 -21.47 -10.38 -15.41
C TYR A 7 -20.27 -9.77 -14.64
N ASN A 8 -19.08 -10.09 -15.12
CA ASN A 8 -17.86 -9.38 -14.74
C ASN A 8 -17.96 -7.91 -15.16
N ARG A 9 -18.43 -7.06 -14.27
CA ARG A 9 -18.30 -5.60 -14.37
C ARG A 9 -16.86 -5.23 -13.95
N THR A 10 -15.88 -5.56 -14.79
CA THR A 10 -14.44 -5.48 -14.49
C THR A 10 -13.77 -4.18 -14.94
N PHE A 11 -14.49 -3.19 -15.50
CA PHE A 11 -13.81 -2.06 -16.13
C PHE A 11 -13.28 -0.99 -15.17
N PHE A 12 -13.80 -0.85 -13.95
CA PHE A 12 -13.35 0.17 -12.98
C PHE A 12 -12.62 -0.36 -11.75
N ASN A 13 -12.69 -1.66 -11.48
CA ASN A 13 -12.02 -2.27 -10.31
C ASN A 13 -10.69 -2.97 -10.65
N ALA A 14 -10.33 -3.10 -11.92
CA ALA A 14 -9.22 -3.93 -12.38
C ALA A 14 -7.82 -3.42 -11.98
N LEU A 15 -7.66 -2.14 -11.69
CA LEU A 15 -6.35 -1.52 -11.40
C LEU A 15 -6.10 -1.28 -9.90
N GLN A 16 -6.97 -1.73 -9.01
CA GLN A 16 -6.85 -1.45 -7.56
C GLN A 16 -5.92 -2.41 -6.81
N SER A 17 -5.55 -3.55 -7.38
CA SER A 17 -4.58 -4.47 -6.77
C SER A 17 -3.31 -4.58 -7.61
N VAL A 18 -2.16 -4.78 -6.94
CA VAL A 18 -0.87 -5.02 -7.62
C VAL A 18 -0.96 -6.21 -8.57
N THR A 19 -1.68 -7.25 -8.18
CA THR A 19 -1.91 -8.43 -9.00
C THR A 19 -2.70 -8.12 -10.27
N SER A 20 -3.71 -7.25 -10.19
CA SER A 20 -4.49 -6.81 -11.36
C SER A 20 -3.66 -5.91 -12.28
N PHE A 21 -2.82 -5.04 -11.72
CA PHE A 21 -1.90 -4.24 -12.51
C PHE A 21 -0.87 -5.11 -13.24
N VAL A 22 -0.24 -6.05 -12.54
CA VAL A 22 0.70 -7.01 -13.16
C VAL A 22 0.00 -7.84 -14.24
N ALA A 23 -1.20 -8.33 -13.98
CA ALA A 23 -1.98 -9.08 -14.95
C ALA A 23 -2.30 -8.26 -16.21
N ALA A 24 -2.65 -6.97 -16.06
CA ALA A 24 -2.98 -6.08 -17.18
C ALA A 24 -1.82 -5.92 -18.17
N PHE A 25 -0.57 -5.92 -17.70
CA PHE A 25 0.61 -5.80 -18.55
C PHE A 25 1.26 -7.14 -18.92
N MET A 26 1.09 -8.16 -18.11
CA MET A 26 1.77 -9.46 -18.29
C MET A 26 1.42 -10.10 -19.63
N GLU A 27 0.15 -10.16 -19.98
CA GLU A 27 -0.32 -10.77 -21.23
C GLU A 27 0.19 -10.01 -22.47
N PRO A 28 0.00 -8.67 -22.60
CA PRO A 28 0.53 -7.90 -23.71
C PRO A 28 2.05 -7.99 -23.86
N VAL A 29 2.77 -7.86 -22.74
CA VAL A 29 4.25 -7.90 -22.76
C VAL A 29 4.75 -9.27 -23.19
N ILE A 30 4.20 -10.36 -22.65
CA ILE A 30 4.61 -11.73 -23.04
C ILE A 30 4.33 -11.94 -24.53
N THR A 31 3.20 -11.47 -25.03
CA THR A 31 2.83 -11.64 -26.44
C THR A 31 3.79 -10.92 -27.37
N VAL A 32 4.19 -9.70 -27.05
CA VAL A 32 5.18 -8.95 -27.84
C VAL A 32 6.58 -9.54 -27.71
N VAL A 33 7.01 -9.84 -26.48
CA VAL A 33 8.36 -10.38 -26.23
C VAL A 33 8.53 -11.75 -26.88
N SER A 34 7.52 -12.61 -26.83
CA SER A 34 7.58 -13.92 -27.52
C SER A 34 7.70 -13.79 -29.02
N LEU A 35 7.03 -12.80 -29.65
CA LEU A 35 7.18 -12.50 -31.07
C LEU A 35 8.62 -12.09 -31.40
N LEU A 36 9.17 -11.15 -30.62
CA LEU A 36 10.55 -10.68 -30.81
C LEU A 36 11.58 -11.82 -30.61
N ILE A 37 11.33 -12.71 -29.65
CA ILE A 37 12.18 -13.89 -29.42
C ILE A 37 12.12 -14.84 -30.66
N CYS A 38 10.92 -15.11 -31.19
CA CYS A 38 10.79 -15.95 -32.40
C CYS A 38 11.49 -15.30 -33.58
N MET A 39 11.34 -13.98 -33.80
CA MET A 39 12.05 -13.28 -34.89
C MET A 39 13.56 -13.38 -34.72
N ALA A 40 14.09 -13.15 -33.52
CA ALA A 40 15.51 -13.27 -33.24
C ALA A 40 16.03 -14.71 -33.43
N TYR A 41 15.23 -15.72 -33.12
CA TYR A 41 15.60 -17.13 -33.30
C TYR A 41 15.71 -17.56 -34.78
N PHE A 42 14.87 -16.99 -35.66
CA PHE A 42 14.85 -17.26 -37.08
C PHE A 42 15.66 -16.24 -37.90
N ASP A 43 16.48 -15.40 -37.25
CA ASP A 43 17.30 -14.32 -37.84
C ASP A 43 16.50 -13.33 -38.71
N GLU A 44 15.20 -13.16 -38.40
CA GLU A 44 14.34 -12.20 -39.08
C GLU A 44 14.54 -10.76 -38.56
N PRO A 45 14.79 -9.78 -39.46
CA PRO A 45 15.00 -8.41 -39.07
C PRO A 45 13.70 -7.76 -38.56
N VAL A 46 13.81 -6.92 -37.53
CA VAL A 46 12.67 -6.13 -37.03
C VAL A 46 12.39 -4.98 -38.01
N LEU A 47 11.46 -5.20 -38.92
CA LEU A 47 11.01 -4.22 -39.91
C LEU A 47 9.83 -3.38 -39.38
N ARG A 48 9.44 -2.35 -40.14
CA ARG A 48 8.26 -1.51 -39.81
C ARG A 48 6.98 -2.33 -39.67
N ALA A 49 6.81 -3.35 -40.51
CA ALA A 49 5.65 -4.25 -40.43
C ALA A 49 5.62 -5.02 -39.09
N SER A 50 6.76 -5.53 -38.62
CA SER A 50 6.87 -6.25 -37.35
C SER A 50 6.62 -5.32 -36.17
N MET A 51 7.09 -4.07 -36.22
CA MET A 51 6.78 -3.07 -35.18
C MET A 51 5.29 -2.73 -35.14
N ALA A 52 4.64 -2.58 -36.31
CA ALA A 52 3.21 -2.36 -36.40
C ALA A 52 2.41 -3.53 -35.81
N LEU A 53 2.84 -4.78 -36.08
CA LEU A 53 2.25 -5.98 -35.50
C LEU A 53 2.42 -6.00 -33.99
N CYS A 54 3.60 -5.68 -33.45
CA CYS A 54 3.83 -5.58 -31.99
C CYS A 54 2.87 -4.58 -31.34
N LEU A 55 2.71 -3.39 -31.92
CA LEU A 55 1.79 -2.37 -31.42
C LEU A 55 0.33 -2.83 -31.49
N LEU A 56 -0.07 -3.43 -32.59
CA LEU A 56 -1.42 -3.95 -32.78
C LEU A 56 -1.75 -5.04 -31.77
N VAL A 57 -0.87 -6.01 -31.59
CA VAL A 57 -1.03 -7.12 -30.66
C VAL A 57 -1.05 -6.61 -29.22
N PHE A 58 -0.17 -5.67 -28.87
CA PHE A 58 -0.19 -5.02 -27.58
C PHE A 58 -1.54 -4.34 -27.32
N ALA A 59 -2.05 -3.56 -28.27
CA ALA A 59 -3.32 -2.85 -28.14
C ALA A 59 -4.52 -3.81 -28.04
N LEU A 60 -4.52 -4.93 -28.76
CA LEU A 60 -5.59 -5.93 -28.72
C LEU A 60 -5.59 -6.76 -27.43
N THR A 61 -4.43 -6.96 -26.82
CA THR A 61 -4.30 -7.76 -25.58
C THR A 61 -4.32 -6.91 -24.32
N PHE A 62 -4.18 -5.58 -24.42
CA PHE A 62 -4.27 -4.66 -23.27
C PHE A 62 -5.70 -4.19 -23.02
N PRO A 63 -6.17 -4.14 -21.75
CA PRO A 63 -5.55 -4.72 -20.56
C PRO A 63 -5.73 -6.25 -20.48
N GLY A 64 -4.67 -6.96 -20.13
CA GLY A 64 -4.72 -8.40 -19.90
C GLY A 64 -5.66 -8.78 -18.75
N ARG A 65 -6.21 -9.98 -18.80
CA ARG A 65 -7.13 -10.49 -17.79
C ARG A 65 -6.39 -10.99 -16.54
N ASN A 66 -6.96 -10.69 -15.36
CA ASN A 66 -6.44 -11.23 -14.11
C ASN A 66 -6.90 -12.68 -13.89
N ARG A 67 -6.03 -13.64 -14.21
CA ARG A 67 -6.26 -15.10 -14.08
C ARG A 67 -5.61 -15.68 -12.83
N PHE A 68 -5.11 -14.86 -11.93
CA PHE A 68 -4.43 -15.36 -10.72
C PHE A 68 -5.40 -16.01 -9.72
N ASN A 69 -6.69 -15.69 -9.80
CA ASN A 69 -7.72 -16.26 -8.92
C ASN A 69 -8.41 -17.52 -9.51
N ASP A 70 -8.26 -17.78 -10.83
CA ASP A 70 -8.91 -18.89 -11.50
C ASP A 70 -8.24 -20.23 -11.14
N SER A 71 -8.87 -21.37 -11.39
CA SER A 71 -8.18 -22.65 -11.31
C SER A 71 -7.09 -22.77 -12.38
N ARG A 72 -6.14 -23.70 -12.23
CA ARG A 72 -5.05 -23.86 -13.22
C ARG A 72 -5.57 -24.23 -14.60
N LEU A 73 -6.60 -25.10 -14.65
CA LEU A 73 -7.21 -25.56 -15.89
C LEU A 73 -8.05 -24.44 -16.53
N GLU A 74 -8.88 -23.75 -15.76
CA GLU A 74 -9.68 -22.62 -16.25
C GLU A 74 -8.81 -21.52 -16.85
N ALA A 75 -7.73 -21.14 -16.16
CA ALA A 75 -6.76 -20.17 -16.68
C ALA A 75 -6.15 -20.62 -18.02
N GLY A 76 -5.80 -21.92 -18.15
CA GLY A 76 -5.27 -22.47 -19.40
C GLY A 76 -6.28 -22.44 -20.54
N VAL A 77 -7.53 -22.83 -20.28
CA VAL A 77 -8.62 -22.80 -21.27
C VAL A 77 -8.94 -21.37 -21.70
N ASP A 78 -8.99 -20.42 -20.76
CA ASP A 78 -9.28 -19.01 -21.06
C ASP A 78 -8.14 -18.36 -21.86
N ILE A 79 -6.86 -18.67 -21.55
CA ILE A 79 -5.70 -18.25 -22.36
C ILE A 79 -5.83 -18.78 -23.78
N MET A 80 -6.05 -20.09 -23.94
CA MET A 80 -6.10 -20.71 -25.26
C MET A 80 -7.25 -20.18 -26.10
N SER A 81 -8.45 -20.03 -25.51
CA SER A 81 -9.62 -19.50 -26.24
C SER A 81 -9.44 -18.05 -26.68
N SER A 82 -8.92 -17.20 -25.80
CA SER A 82 -8.62 -15.79 -26.11
C SER A 82 -7.51 -15.67 -27.17
N TRP A 83 -6.50 -16.52 -27.08
CA TRP A 83 -5.38 -16.56 -28.02
C TRP A 83 -5.81 -16.99 -29.43
N VAL A 84 -6.57 -18.07 -29.55
CA VAL A 84 -7.12 -18.54 -30.83
C VAL A 84 -8.01 -17.46 -31.45
N ALA A 85 -8.89 -16.84 -30.68
CA ALA A 85 -9.73 -15.75 -31.19
C ALA A 85 -8.90 -14.59 -31.74
N MET A 86 -7.81 -14.21 -31.03
CA MET A 86 -6.90 -13.14 -31.49
C MET A 86 -6.16 -13.54 -32.78
N LEU A 87 -5.65 -14.79 -32.87
CA LEU A 87 -4.98 -15.27 -34.08
C LEU A 87 -5.93 -15.25 -35.28
N VAL A 88 -7.19 -15.63 -35.10
CA VAL A 88 -8.21 -15.57 -36.15
C VAL A 88 -8.41 -14.12 -36.62
N ILE A 89 -8.53 -13.18 -35.69
CA ILE A 89 -8.67 -11.75 -36.03
C ILE A 89 -7.44 -11.25 -36.81
N LEU A 90 -6.22 -11.56 -36.33
CA LEU A 90 -4.99 -11.16 -37.00
C LEU A 90 -4.87 -11.78 -38.39
N TRP A 91 -5.23 -13.04 -38.57
CA TRP A 91 -5.23 -13.72 -39.86
C TRP A 91 -6.21 -13.07 -40.82
N LEU A 92 -7.46 -12.79 -40.37
CA LEU A 92 -8.46 -12.10 -41.19
C LEU A 92 -8.00 -10.68 -41.61
N CYS A 93 -7.43 -9.93 -40.66
CA CYS A 93 -6.89 -8.59 -40.94
C CYS A 93 -5.71 -8.69 -41.95
N GLY A 94 -4.80 -9.63 -41.75
CA GLY A 94 -3.66 -9.86 -42.61
C GLY A 94 -4.08 -10.28 -44.01
N TYR A 95 -5.12 -11.10 -44.14
CA TYR A 95 -5.71 -11.50 -45.42
C TYR A 95 -6.36 -10.31 -46.12
N ALA A 96 -7.19 -9.55 -45.41
CA ALA A 96 -7.91 -8.39 -45.96
C ALA A 96 -6.97 -7.26 -46.43
N THR A 97 -5.85 -7.08 -45.74
CA THR A 97 -4.83 -6.05 -46.10
C THR A 97 -3.72 -6.56 -47.01
N ASN A 98 -3.76 -7.82 -47.38
CA ASN A 98 -2.70 -8.50 -48.14
C ASN A 98 -1.31 -8.40 -47.48
N SER A 99 -1.27 -8.34 -46.14
CA SER A 99 -0.04 -8.12 -45.37
C SER A 99 0.60 -9.42 -44.87
N LEU A 100 -0.03 -10.58 -45.07
CA LEU A 100 0.52 -11.88 -44.65
C LEU A 100 1.88 -12.18 -45.24
N MET A 101 2.15 -11.69 -46.46
CA MET A 101 3.41 -11.90 -47.16
C MET A 101 4.63 -11.21 -46.53
N PHE A 102 4.41 -10.28 -45.60
CA PHE A 102 5.49 -9.60 -44.89
C PHE A 102 6.02 -10.37 -43.67
N PHE A 103 5.43 -11.52 -43.35
CA PHE A 103 5.80 -12.31 -42.19
C PHE A 103 6.18 -13.73 -42.58
N GLU A 104 7.31 -14.21 -42.10
CA GLU A 104 7.73 -15.58 -42.30
C GLU A 104 6.81 -16.57 -41.57
N ALA A 105 6.37 -17.61 -42.29
CA ALA A 105 5.44 -18.60 -41.77
C ALA A 105 6.00 -19.33 -40.54
N ASN A 106 7.29 -19.67 -40.53
CA ASN A 106 7.96 -20.35 -39.44
C ASN A 106 7.93 -19.52 -38.13
N VAL A 107 8.21 -18.20 -38.25
CA VAL A 107 8.12 -17.26 -37.12
C VAL A 107 6.70 -17.21 -36.56
N MET A 108 5.70 -17.09 -37.44
CA MET A 108 4.30 -16.98 -37.03
C MET A 108 3.78 -18.27 -36.40
N VAL A 109 4.14 -19.43 -36.89
CA VAL A 109 3.76 -20.73 -36.29
C VAL A 109 4.43 -20.94 -34.95
N ALA A 110 5.74 -20.66 -34.85
CA ALA A 110 6.48 -20.75 -33.61
C ALA A 110 5.88 -19.82 -32.55
N TRP A 111 5.57 -18.57 -32.93
CA TRP A 111 4.93 -17.58 -32.07
C TRP A 111 3.52 -18.01 -31.61
N ALA A 112 2.71 -18.56 -32.50
CA ALA A 112 1.37 -19.05 -32.21
C ALA A 112 1.36 -20.17 -31.15
N VAL A 113 2.40 -21.01 -31.11
CA VAL A 113 2.54 -22.10 -30.15
C VAL A 113 3.22 -21.64 -28.86
N LEU A 114 4.28 -20.84 -28.95
CA LEU A 114 5.11 -20.44 -27.81
C LEU A 114 4.37 -19.49 -26.86
N THR A 115 3.62 -18.55 -27.42
CA THR A 115 2.97 -17.47 -26.61
C THR A 115 2.01 -18.00 -25.56
N PRO A 116 1.00 -18.85 -25.86
CA PRO A 116 0.06 -19.33 -24.85
C PRO A 116 0.74 -20.18 -23.79
N LEU A 117 1.81 -20.90 -24.14
CA LEU A 117 2.62 -21.66 -23.18
C LEU A 117 3.34 -20.71 -22.20
N LEU A 118 3.98 -19.67 -22.70
CA LEU A 118 4.63 -18.68 -21.85
C LEU A 118 3.65 -17.92 -20.95
N GLN A 119 2.48 -17.54 -21.46
CA GLN A 119 1.42 -16.91 -20.68
C GLN A 119 0.93 -17.84 -19.56
N TRP A 120 0.70 -19.10 -19.85
CA TRP A 120 0.26 -20.08 -18.84
C TRP A 120 1.33 -20.31 -17.76
N VAL A 121 2.58 -20.49 -18.16
CA VAL A 121 3.72 -20.59 -17.22
C VAL A 121 3.84 -19.33 -16.35
N ALA A 122 3.70 -18.14 -16.94
CA ALA A 122 3.74 -16.89 -16.19
C ALA A 122 2.61 -16.78 -15.14
N VAL A 123 1.39 -17.23 -15.47
CA VAL A 123 0.27 -17.34 -14.52
C VAL A 123 0.61 -18.29 -13.39
N LEU A 124 1.18 -19.48 -13.69
CA LEU A 124 1.57 -20.45 -12.66
C LEU A 124 2.66 -19.91 -11.73
N ILE A 125 3.66 -19.25 -12.28
CA ILE A 125 4.72 -18.59 -11.51
C ILE A 125 4.13 -17.48 -10.63
N GLY A 126 3.25 -16.63 -11.19
CA GLY A 126 2.56 -15.57 -10.45
C GLY A 126 1.76 -16.12 -9.26
N LYS A 127 0.98 -17.18 -9.48
CA LYS A 127 0.25 -17.89 -8.40
C LYS A 127 1.20 -18.43 -7.32
N ALA A 128 2.31 -19.03 -7.72
CA ALA A 128 3.30 -19.56 -6.79
C ALA A 128 3.94 -18.42 -5.94
N ILE A 129 4.24 -17.28 -6.56
CA ILE A 129 4.78 -16.11 -5.87
C ILE A 129 3.75 -15.53 -4.87
N ILE A 130 2.48 -15.38 -5.30
CA ILE A 130 1.41 -14.87 -4.44
C ILE A 130 1.25 -15.80 -3.23
N LYS A 131 1.15 -17.12 -3.48
CA LYS A 131 1.05 -18.13 -2.41
C LYS A 131 2.23 -18.09 -1.44
N ARG A 132 3.47 -18.02 -1.94
CA ARG A 132 4.67 -17.91 -1.11
C ARG A 132 4.69 -16.64 -0.26
N ARG A 133 4.17 -15.52 -0.79
CA ARG A 133 4.07 -14.27 -0.02
C ARG A 133 3.00 -14.37 1.07
N ALA A 134 1.85 -14.96 0.77
CA ALA A 134 0.76 -15.15 1.73
C ALA A 134 1.11 -16.11 2.88
N THR A 135 2.04 -17.04 2.67
CA THR A 135 2.46 -18.02 3.68
C THR A 135 3.64 -17.58 4.55
N ARG A 136 4.22 -16.40 4.31
CA ARG A 136 5.32 -15.89 5.17
C ARG A 136 4.81 -15.59 6.59
N PRO A 137 5.56 -15.98 7.64
CA PRO A 137 5.24 -15.59 9.01
C PRO A 137 5.17 -14.06 9.12
N GLY A 138 4.08 -13.52 9.69
CA GLY A 138 3.83 -12.09 9.81
C GLY A 138 3.26 -11.39 8.57
N ALA A 139 3.09 -12.08 7.44
CA ALA A 139 2.47 -11.49 6.23
C ALA A 139 0.93 -11.59 6.24
N ARG A 140 0.34 -12.40 7.13
CA ARG A 140 -1.10 -12.56 7.23
C ARG A 140 -1.71 -11.40 8.00
N ARG A 141 -2.66 -10.71 7.38
CA ARG A 141 -3.49 -9.73 8.05
C ARG A 141 -4.51 -10.44 8.91
N ARG A 142 -4.58 -10.11 10.19
CA ARG A 142 -5.56 -10.69 11.12
C ARG A 142 -6.85 -9.88 11.07
N ALA A 143 -7.98 -10.55 10.86
CA ALA A 143 -9.29 -9.95 10.72
C ALA A 143 -10.26 -10.45 11.79
N ILE A 144 -11.10 -9.55 12.30
CA ILE A 144 -12.22 -9.87 13.19
C ILE A 144 -13.53 -9.37 12.59
N VAL A 145 -14.62 -10.02 12.96
CA VAL A 145 -15.98 -9.65 12.52
C VAL A 145 -16.77 -9.17 13.74
N VAL A 146 -17.34 -7.98 13.64
CA VAL A 146 -18.25 -7.42 14.66
C VAL A 146 -19.68 -7.59 14.20
N GLY A 147 -20.42 -8.44 14.94
CA GLY A 147 -21.75 -8.93 14.58
C GLY A 147 -21.72 -10.37 14.13
N ALA A 148 -22.17 -11.29 14.99
CA ALA A 148 -22.20 -12.73 14.74
C ALA A 148 -23.54 -13.23 14.15
N GLY A 149 -24.21 -12.38 13.36
CA GLY A 149 -25.44 -12.70 12.65
C GLY A 149 -25.17 -13.35 11.28
N PRO A 150 -26.25 -13.61 10.48
CA PRO A 150 -26.14 -14.25 9.16
C PRO A 150 -25.16 -13.54 8.21
N LEU A 151 -25.11 -12.21 8.25
CA LEU A 151 -24.19 -11.40 7.45
C LEU A 151 -22.74 -11.58 7.92
N GLY A 152 -22.51 -11.57 9.25
CA GLY A 152 -21.19 -11.84 9.84
C GLY A 152 -20.67 -13.23 9.50
N GLY A 153 -21.55 -14.24 9.51
CA GLY A 153 -21.20 -15.60 9.07
C GLY A 153 -20.83 -15.70 7.59
N LYS A 154 -21.47 -14.91 6.71
CA LYS A 154 -21.08 -14.82 5.29
C LYS A 154 -19.68 -14.21 5.14
N VAL A 155 -19.39 -13.13 5.86
CA VAL A 155 -18.07 -12.47 5.85
C VAL A 155 -16.99 -13.43 6.36
N ALA A 156 -17.21 -14.09 7.48
CA ALA A 156 -16.23 -15.03 8.04
C ALA A 156 -15.95 -16.21 7.08
N ARG A 157 -16.97 -16.78 6.48
CA ARG A 157 -16.81 -17.84 5.46
C ARG A 157 -16.04 -17.32 4.23
N ALA A 158 -16.32 -16.11 3.78
CA ALA A 158 -15.59 -15.48 2.67
C ALA A 158 -14.10 -15.28 3.00
N LEU A 159 -13.76 -14.87 4.24
CA LEU A 159 -12.38 -14.74 4.71
C LEU A 159 -11.67 -16.10 4.80
N GLN A 160 -12.37 -17.14 5.26
CA GLN A 160 -11.83 -18.50 5.41
C GLN A 160 -11.68 -19.25 4.08
N SER A 161 -12.54 -18.98 3.09
CA SER A 161 -12.53 -19.69 1.80
C SER A 161 -11.34 -19.34 0.91
N ASN A 162 -10.67 -18.20 1.14
CA ASN A 162 -9.52 -17.76 0.36
C ASN A 162 -8.30 -17.43 1.23
N PRO A 163 -7.66 -18.43 1.85
CA PRO A 163 -6.46 -18.24 2.68
C PRO A 163 -5.28 -17.66 1.89
N ASP A 164 -5.31 -17.76 0.56
CA ASP A 164 -4.29 -17.23 -0.35
C ASP A 164 -4.37 -15.68 -0.50
N GLN A 165 -5.44 -15.04 -0.04
CA GLN A 165 -5.54 -13.57 0.03
C GLN A 165 -4.76 -12.95 1.21
N GLY A 166 -4.17 -13.79 2.07
CA GLY A 166 -3.30 -13.34 3.16
C GLY A 166 -4.04 -12.79 4.38
N THR A 167 -5.39 -12.93 4.47
CA THR A 167 -6.18 -12.53 5.64
C THR A 167 -6.56 -13.76 6.46
N GLU A 168 -6.31 -13.70 7.78
CA GLU A 168 -6.65 -14.74 8.76
C GLU A 168 -7.84 -14.27 9.59
N PHE A 169 -8.95 -15.01 9.52
CA PHE A 169 -10.10 -14.76 10.38
C PHE A 169 -9.81 -15.26 11.80
N VAL A 170 -9.92 -14.37 12.79
CA VAL A 170 -9.60 -14.66 14.19
C VAL A 170 -10.84 -15.00 15.00
N GLY A 171 -11.95 -14.28 14.81
CA GLY A 171 -13.20 -14.53 15.56
C GLY A 171 -14.19 -13.39 15.49
N TYR A 172 -15.26 -13.53 16.30
CA TYR A 172 -16.40 -12.63 16.35
C TYR A 172 -16.47 -11.81 17.66
N PHE A 173 -17.04 -10.61 17.54
CA PHE A 173 -17.49 -9.79 18.67
C PHE A 173 -19.00 -9.53 18.55
N ASP A 174 -19.74 -9.83 19.59
CA ASP A 174 -21.19 -9.60 19.63
C ASP A 174 -21.69 -9.50 21.07
N ASP A 175 -22.59 -8.55 21.35
CA ASP A 175 -23.20 -8.35 22.69
C ASP A 175 -24.42 -9.24 22.91
N ARG A 176 -24.93 -9.92 21.85
CA ARG A 176 -26.14 -10.72 21.92
C ARG A 176 -25.88 -12.04 22.67
N THR A 177 -26.92 -12.58 23.28
CA THR A 177 -26.90 -13.90 23.91
C THR A 177 -26.70 -14.99 22.87
N ASP A 178 -26.13 -16.12 23.28
CA ASP A 178 -25.80 -17.25 22.41
C ASP A 178 -26.99 -17.78 21.59
N SER A 179 -28.21 -17.63 22.11
CA SER A 179 -29.46 -18.01 21.39
C SER A 179 -29.77 -17.14 20.15
N ARG A 180 -29.14 -15.96 20.03
CA ARG A 180 -29.34 -15.01 18.92
C ARG A 180 -28.12 -14.88 18.00
N VAL A 181 -27.11 -15.67 18.23
CA VAL A 181 -25.84 -15.74 17.47
C VAL A 181 -25.83 -17.02 16.66
N LEU A 182 -25.11 -17.05 15.53
CA LEU A 182 -24.94 -18.26 14.77
C LEU A 182 -24.26 -19.35 15.61
N PRO A 183 -24.71 -20.60 15.58
CA PRO A 183 -24.09 -21.71 16.34
C PRO A 183 -22.58 -21.83 16.09
N GLU A 184 -22.16 -21.65 14.84
CA GLU A 184 -20.75 -21.68 14.42
C GLU A 184 -19.92 -20.51 15.02
N ALA A 185 -20.57 -19.38 15.31
CA ALA A 185 -19.93 -18.19 15.85
C ALA A 185 -19.80 -18.23 17.39
N VAL A 186 -20.59 -19.05 18.08
CA VAL A 186 -20.54 -19.16 19.55
C VAL A 186 -19.16 -19.65 20.00
N SER A 187 -18.61 -20.66 19.34
CA SER A 187 -17.27 -21.23 19.66
C SER A 187 -16.11 -20.30 19.31
N MET A 188 -16.33 -19.32 18.43
CA MET A 188 -15.31 -18.37 17.97
C MET A 188 -15.56 -16.94 18.49
N ARG A 189 -16.44 -16.77 19.47
CA ARG A 189 -16.73 -15.50 20.07
C ARG A 189 -15.61 -15.07 21.02
N LEU A 190 -15.07 -13.85 20.79
CA LEU A 190 -13.94 -13.30 21.52
C LEU A 190 -14.37 -12.33 22.64
N GLY A 191 -15.57 -11.75 22.54
CA GLY A 191 -16.08 -10.81 23.54
C GLY A 191 -17.26 -9.98 23.03
N GLY A 192 -17.58 -8.92 23.80
CA GLY A 192 -18.59 -7.91 23.45
C GLY A 192 -18.02 -6.76 22.63
N LEU A 193 -18.90 -5.83 22.20
CA LEU A 193 -18.50 -4.68 21.38
C LEU A 193 -17.50 -3.76 22.08
N ARG A 194 -17.60 -3.63 23.41
CA ARG A 194 -16.71 -2.81 24.22
C ARG A 194 -15.28 -3.34 24.29
N ASP A 195 -15.09 -4.63 24.08
CA ASP A 195 -13.79 -5.29 24.15
C ASP A 195 -12.99 -5.16 22.84
N VAL A 196 -13.66 -4.79 21.73
CA VAL A 196 -13.09 -4.75 20.39
C VAL A 196 -11.81 -3.90 20.31
N ALA A 197 -11.85 -2.66 20.82
CA ALA A 197 -10.71 -1.75 20.73
C ALA A 197 -9.48 -2.27 21.49
N ASN A 198 -9.68 -2.79 22.71
CA ASN A 198 -8.61 -3.37 23.52
C ASN A 198 -8.05 -4.64 22.87
N TYR A 199 -8.92 -5.47 22.28
CA TYR A 199 -8.50 -6.69 21.61
C TYR A 199 -7.72 -6.39 20.32
N VAL A 200 -8.18 -5.42 19.53
CA VAL A 200 -7.49 -4.96 18.31
C VAL A 200 -6.07 -4.50 18.62
N TYR A 201 -5.92 -3.73 19.70
CA TYR A 201 -4.62 -3.26 20.14
C TYR A 201 -3.71 -4.38 20.65
N ALA A 202 -4.22 -5.24 21.54
CA ALA A 202 -3.44 -6.30 22.20
C ALA A 202 -2.98 -7.40 21.22
N HIS A 203 -3.77 -7.67 20.18
CA HIS A 203 -3.55 -8.81 19.28
C HIS A 203 -3.14 -8.43 17.86
N SER A 204 -2.76 -7.14 17.64
CA SER A 204 -2.34 -6.65 16.32
C SER A 204 -3.34 -7.02 15.20
N ILE A 205 -4.61 -6.70 15.42
CA ILE A 205 -5.64 -6.91 14.41
C ILE A 205 -5.51 -5.84 13.33
N HIS A 206 -5.52 -6.25 12.06
CA HIS A 206 -5.33 -5.37 10.92
C HIS A 206 -6.65 -4.94 10.27
N GLU A 207 -7.67 -5.77 10.37
CA GLU A 207 -8.95 -5.56 9.69
C GLU A 207 -10.13 -5.85 10.62
N VAL A 208 -11.11 -4.95 10.66
CA VAL A 208 -12.35 -5.09 11.44
C VAL A 208 -13.54 -4.94 10.50
N TYR A 209 -14.34 -5.99 10.38
CA TYR A 209 -15.53 -6.02 9.55
C TYR A 209 -16.78 -5.83 10.40
N ILE A 210 -17.46 -4.71 10.23
CA ILE A 210 -18.67 -4.37 10.99
C ILE A 210 -19.89 -4.81 10.18
N THR A 211 -20.62 -5.80 10.71
CA THR A 211 -21.82 -6.39 10.08
C THR A 211 -23.09 -6.11 10.88
N LEU A 212 -23.04 -5.08 11.74
CA LEU A 212 -24.19 -4.66 12.55
C LEU A 212 -25.24 -3.98 11.66
N PRO A 213 -26.55 -4.20 11.93
CA PRO A 213 -27.62 -3.49 11.21
C PRO A 213 -27.53 -1.98 11.38
N LEU A 214 -27.87 -1.20 10.33
CA LEU A 214 -27.88 0.27 10.35
C LEU A 214 -28.77 0.84 11.49
N GLY A 215 -29.81 0.11 11.89
CA GLY A 215 -30.63 0.49 13.07
C GLY A 215 -29.87 0.52 14.39
N SER A 216 -28.65 0.01 14.45
CA SER A 216 -27.76 0.06 15.63
C SER A 216 -26.79 1.26 15.60
N GLN A 217 -27.16 2.36 14.94
CA GLN A 217 -26.31 3.54 14.75
C GLN A 217 -25.55 4.01 16.01
N PRO A 218 -26.14 4.15 17.19
CA PRO A 218 -25.40 4.59 18.37
C PRO A 218 -24.22 3.67 18.71
N ARG A 219 -24.43 2.35 18.65
CA ARG A 219 -23.37 1.35 18.93
C ARG A 219 -22.27 1.33 17.87
N ILE A 220 -22.65 1.56 16.60
CA ILE A 220 -21.67 1.65 15.50
C ILE A 220 -20.80 2.88 15.69
N VAL A 221 -21.37 4.03 16.06
CA VAL A 221 -20.62 5.27 16.30
C VAL A 221 -19.67 5.08 17.50
N GLU A 222 -20.14 4.51 18.59
CA GLU A 222 -19.34 4.22 19.78
C GLU A 222 -18.17 3.28 19.46
N LEU A 223 -18.43 2.23 18.66
CA LEU A 223 -17.41 1.32 18.18
C LEU A 223 -16.39 2.02 17.26
N LEU A 224 -16.86 2.84 16.33
CA LEU A 224 -15.99 3.59 15.42
C LEU A 224 -15.07 4.56 16.20
N GLU A 225 -15.62 5.26 17.19
CA GLU A 225 -14.84 6.14 18.05
C GLU A 225 -13.79 5.36 18.86
N ALA A 226 -14.14 4.20 19.40
CA ALA A 226 -13.23 3.36 20.16
C ALA A 226 -12.08 2.80 19.31
N VAL A 227 -12.37 2.35 18.08
CA VAL A 227 -11.36 1.75 17.19
C VAL A 227 -10.54 2.80 16.41
N GLN A 228 -11.00 4.06 16.30
CA GLN A 228 -10.22 5.16 15.71
C GLN A 228 -8.85 5.38 16.38
N GLY A 229 -8.68 4.95 17.64
CA GLY A 229 -7.38 4.96 18.32
C GLY A 229 -6.45 3.82 17.94
N THR A 230 -6.79 3.00 16.96
CA THR A 230 -5.98 1.87 16.48
C THR A 230 -5.54 2.06 15.02
N THR A 231 -4.63 1.19 14.55
CA THR A 231 -4.18 1.18 13.14
C THR A 231 -5.03 0.27 12.25
N ALA A 232 -6.02 -0.43 12.80
CA ALA A 232 -6.84 -1.37 12.05
C ALA A 232 -7.66 -0.68 10.95
N SER A 233 -7.84 -1.35 9.82
CA SER A 233 -8.75 -0.93 8.76
C SER A 233 -10.16 -1.33 9.10
N LEU A 234 -11.11 -0.38 9.02
CA LEU A 234 -12.50 -0.61 9.35
C LEU A 234 -13.31 -0.72 8.07
N TYR A 235 -14.03 -1.83 7.95
CA TYR A 235 -14.94 -2.11 6.85
C TYR A 235 -16.35 -2.25 7.38
N PHE A 236 -17.26 -1.47 6.83
CA PHE A 236 -18.68 -1.65 7.09
C PHE A 236 -19.28 -2.51 5.98
N VAL A 237 -19.92 -3.60 6.38
CA VAL A 237 -20.62 -4.51 5.45
C VAL A 237 -22.12 -4.20 5.55
N PRO A 238 -22.67 -3.46 4.58
CA PRO A 238 -24.08 -3.11 4.61
C PRO A 238 -24.93 -4.34 4.27
N ASP A 239 -26.07 -4.47 4.95
CA ASP A 239 -27.13 -5.37 4.53
C ASP A 239 -27.88 -4.68 3.37
N VAL A 240 -27.40 -4.94 2.15
CA VAL A 240 -27.82 -4.20 0.93
C VAL A 240 -29.18 -4.58 0.39
N PHE A 241 -29.98 -5.38 1.08
CA PHE A 241 -31.36 -5.59 0.67
C PHE A 241 -32.19 -4.34 0.92
N GLY A 242 -31.99 -3.29 0.07
CA GLY A 242 -32.81 -2.09 0.02
C GLY A 242 -32.15 -0.71 0.02
N ILE A 243 -30.82 -0.59 -0.05
CA ILE A 243 -30.14 0.73 0.01
C ILE A 243 -29.35 1.00 -1.27
N SER A 244 -29.67 2.10 -1.96
CA SER A 244 -28.83 2.68 -3.00
C SER A 244 -27.61 3.36 -2.36
N ILE A 245 -26.42 2.77 -2.48
CA ILE A 245 -25.19 3.37 -1.97
C ILE A 245 -24.67 4.36 -3.01
N ILE A 246 -24.64 5.65 -2.64
CA ILE A 246 -24.29 6.74 -3.56
C ILE A 246 -22.81 7.18 -3.45
N GLN A 247 -22.14 6.98 -2.31
CA GLN A 247 -20.72 7.32 -2.13
C GLN A 247 -20.06 6.42 -1.11
N GLY A 248 -19.08 5.62 -1.55
CA GLY A 248 -18.19 4.80 -0.73
C GLY A 248 -17.35 3.92 -1.65
N ARG A 249 -16.13 3.56 -1.25
CA ARG A 249 -15.39 2.50 -1.96
C ARG A 249 -16.07 1.17 -1.63
N LEU A 250 -16.89 0.72 -2.56
CA LEU A 250 -17.48 -0.60 -2.49
C LEU A 250 -16.43 -1.60 -2.99
N GLN A 251 -16.06 -2.54 -2.15
CA GLN A 251 -15.22 -3.69 -2.52
C GLN A 251 -16.09 -4.94 -2.52
N ASP A 252 -15.87 -5.82 -3.46
CA ASP A 252 -16.46 -7.16 -3.46
C ASP A 252 -15.46 -8.12 -2.81
N MET A 253 -15.89 -8.74 -1.72
CA MET A 253 -15.15 -9.79 -1.05
C MET A 253 -15.90 -11.11 -1.26
N ASN A 254 -15.59 -11.81 -2.36
CA ASN A 254 -16.21 -13.08 -2.71
C ASN A 254 -17.76 -13.04 -2.70
N GLY A 255 -18.35 -12.03 -3.35
CA GLY A 255 -19.78 -11.83 -3.43
C GLY A 255 -20.41 -11.11 -2.22
N VAL A 256 -19.59 -10.64 -1.27
CA VAL A 256 -20.05 -9.79 -0.16
C VAL A 256 -19.61 -8.36 -0.40
N PRO A 257 -20.55 -7.40 -0.59
CA PRO A 257 -20.20 -6.00 -0.73
C PRO A 257 -19.69 -5.44 0.59
N VAL A 258 -18.51 -4.84 0.57
CA VAL A 258 -17.83 -4.25 1.73
C VAL A 258 -17.54 -2.78 1.45
N VAL A 259 -17.86 -1.92 2.41
CA VAL A 259 -17.55 -0.49 2.32
C VAL A 259 -16.38 -0.17 3.26
N GLY A 260 -15.27 0.29 2.69
CA GLY A 260 -14.14 0.77 3.48
C GLY A 260 -14.45 2.12 4.10
N ILE A 261 -14.43 2.22 5.44
CA ILE A 261 -14.72 3.46 6.19
C ILE A 261 -13.42 4.19 6.52
N CYS A 262 -12.37 3.46 6.89
CA CYS A 262 -11.08 4.02 7.28
C CYS A 262 -9.96 3.13 6.74
N GLU A 263 -9.55 3.39 5.50
CA GLU A 263 -8.48 2.67 4.82
C GLU A 263 -7.22 3.51 4.67
N THR A 264 -6.08 2.85 4.45
CA THR A 264 -4.88 3.53 3.94
C THR A 264 -5.09 3.90 2.47
N PRO A 265 -4.62 5.09 2.01
CA PRO A 265 -4.65 5.42 0.58
C PRO A 265 -3.71 4.54 -0.25
N PHE A 266 -2.77 3.86 0.41
CA PHE A 266 -1.74 3.04 -0.22
C PHE A 266 -2.17 1.58 -0.29
N THR A 267 -3.17 1.31 -1.13
CA THR A 267 -3.63 -0.03 -1.46
C THR A 267 -3.41 -0.30 -2.95
N GLY A 268 -3.03 -1.53 -3.28
CA GLY A 268 -2.91 -1.97 -4.66
C GLY A 268 -1.91 -1.14 -5.48
N THR A 269 -2.40 -0.56 -6.57
CA THR A 269 -1.58 0.21 -7.52
C THR A 269 -0.97 1.47 -6.88
N ASN A 270 -1.71 2.13 -5.98
CA ASN A 270 -1.22 3.33 -5.31
C ASN A 270 -0.01 3.03 -4.41
N GLU A 271 0.00 1.90 -3.73
CA GLU A 271 1.16 1.47 -2.93
C GLU A 271 2.39 1.22 -3.83
N LEU A 272 2.18 0.56 -4.97
CA LEU A 272 3.25 0.32 -5.93
C LEU A 272 3.81 1.62 -6.50
N ILE A 273 2.93 2.52 -6.98
CA ILE A 273 3.33 3.83 -7.51
C ILE A 273 4.10 4.62 -6.45
N LYS A 274 3.56 4.68 -5.24
CA LYS A 274 4.21 5.35 -4.10
C LYS A 274 5.59 4.77 -3.82
N ARG A 275 5.70 3.43 -3.75
CA ARG A 275 6.97 2.77 -3.43
C ARG A 275 8.01 2.94 -4.52
N VAL A 276 7.62 2.81 -5.79
CA VAL A 276 8.51 2.99 -6.94
C VAL A 276 9.00 4.45 -7.02
N SER A 277 8.10 5.42 -6.87
CA SER A 277 8.47 6.84 -6.86
C SER A 277 9.42 7.18 -5.70
N ASP A 278 9.16 6.65 -4.49
CA ASP A 278 10.05 6.84 -3.33
C ASP A 278 11.45 6.26 -3.60
N ILE A 279 11.57 5.08 -4.20
CA ILE A 279 12.87 4.46 -4.51
C ILE A 279 13.62 5.29 -5.57
N ILE A 280 12.96 5.63 -6.67
CA ILE A 280 13.59 6.40 -7.76
C ILE A 280 14.07 7.76 -7.25
N LEU A 281 13.18 8.52 -6.60
CA LEU A 281 13.50 9.85 -6.12
C LEU A 281 14.57 9.81 -5.01
N ALA A 282 14.46 8.88 -4.05
CA ALA A 282 15.46 8.75 -2.99
C ALA A 282 16.84 8.36 -3.56
N SER A 283 16.91 7.50 -4.56
CA SER A 283 18.17 7.13 -5.22
C SER A 283 18.81 8.33 -5.93
N ILE A 284 18.03 9.07 -6.70
CA ILE A 284 18.50 10.29 -7.37
C ILE A 284 19.00 11.33 -6.34
N ILE A 285 18.20 11.58 -5.30
CA ILE A 285 18.56 12.53 -4.25
C ILE A 285 19.85 12.09 -3.55
N LEU A 286 20.00 10.83 -3.15
CA LEU A 286 21.20 10.31 -2.47
C LEU A 286 22.45 10.48 -3.32
N VAL A 287 22.38 10.24 -4.62
CA VAL A 287 23.51 10.46 -5.54
C VAL A 287 23.87 11.95 -5.57
N LEU A 288 22.88 12.84 -5.71
CA LEU A 288 23.11 14.28 -5.76
C LEU A 288 23.68 14.87 -4.46
N ILE A 289 23.19 14.38 -3.30
CA ILE A 289 23.64 14.90 -1.99
C ILE A 289 24.84 14.14 -1.42
N SER A 290 25.36 13.10 -2.11
CA SER A 290 26.48 12.29 -1.62
C SER A 290 27.73 13.09 -1.20
N PRO A 291 28.18 14.16 -1.92
CA PRO A 291 29.29 14.99 -1.46
C PRO A 291 28.96 15.73 -0.15
N ILE A 292 27.71 16.21 0.00
CA ILE A 292 27.24 16.88 1.21
C ILE A 292 27.21 15.90 2.39
N LEU A 293 26.71 14.69 2.16
CA LEU A 293 26.69 13.63 3.18
C LEU A 293 28.10 13.32 3.69
N LEU A 294 29.07 13.24 2.79
CA LEU A 294 30.47 13.00 3.15
C LEU A 294 31.05 14.17 3.96
N ALA A 295 30.83 15.41 3.51
CA ALA A 295 31.31 16.60 4.22
C ALA A 295 30.71 16.72 5.62
N VAL A 296 29.39 16.48 5.78
CA VAL A 296 28.72 16.47 7.09
C VAL A 296 29.24 15.31 7.97
N ALA A 297 29.45 14.13 7.40
CA ALA A 297 30.00 13.00 8.14
C ALA A 297 31.38 13.30 8.74
N ILE A 298 32.27 13.93 7.96
CA ILE A 298 33.60 14.38 8.42
C ILE A 298 33.43 15.44 9.52
N GLY A 299 32.59 16.46 9.31
CA GLY A 299 32.33 17.50 10.30
C GLY A 299 31.80 16.97 11.63
N VAL A 300 30.87 16.00 11.60
CA VAL A 300 30.36 15.32 12.80
C VAL A 300 31.46 14.54 13.52
N LYS A 301 32.33 13.83 12.77
CA LYS A 301 33.42 13.07 13.36
C LYS A 301 34.47 13.96 14.04
N MET A 302 34.71 15.14 13.46
CA MET A 302 35.66 16.14 14.01
C MET A 302 35.05 16.89 15.20
N SER A 303 33.72 17.07 15.26
CA SER A 303 33.06 17.88 16.30
C SER A 303 32.97 17.22 17.67
N SER A 304 32.92 15.88 17.72
CA SER A 304 32.85 15.12 18.98
C SER A 304 33.18 13.64 18.78
N PRO A 305 33.74 12.94 19.81
CA PRO A 305 34.00 11.50 19.74
C PRO A 305 32.69 10.69 19.70
N GLY A 306 32.72 9.56 18.95
CA GLY A 306 31.57 8.63 18.86
C GLY A 306 31.11 8.31 17.44
N PRO A 307 29.96 7.64 17.25
CA PRO A 307 29.43 7.25 15.93
C PRO A 307 28.94 8.46 15.15
N ILE A 308 29.11 8.46 13.83
CA ILE A 308 28.66 9.53 12.93
C ILE A 308 27.13 9.54 12.84
N ILE A 309 26.55 8.35 12.75
CA ILE A 309 25.09 8.15 12.60
C ILE A 309 24.47 7.82 13.95
N PHE A 310 23.50 8.61 14.33
CA PHE A 310 22.60 8.34 15.44
C PHE A 310 21.40 7.53 14.97
N ARG A 311 21.06 6.48 15.71
CA ARG A 311 19.95 5.57 15.45
C ARG A 311 18.84 5.85 16.44
N GLN A 312 17.73 6.39 15.99
CA GLN A 312 16.60 6.75 16.85
C GLN A 312 15.41 5.84 16.61
N LYS A 313 14.85 5.30 17.69
CA LYS A 313 13.61 4.51 17.66
C LYS A 313 12.40 5.42 17.45
N ARG A 314 11.56 5.08 16.48
CA ARG A 314 10.33 5.79 16.11
C ARG A 314 9.26 4.78 15.72
N ASN A 315 7.98 5.19 15.72
CA ASN A 315 6.92 4.37 15.17
C ASN A 315 6.82 4.59 13.65
N GLY A 316 6.75 3.50 12.93
CA GLY A 316 6.59 3.44 11.47
C GLY A 316 5.17 3.06 11.05
N LEU A 317 5.09 2.33 9.94
CA LEU A 317 3.85 1.74 9.43
C LEU A 317 3.23 0.82 10.48
N ASP A 318 1.91 0.87 10.60
CA ASP A 318 1.11 0.06 11.54
C ASP A 318 1.55 0.18 13.00
N GLY A 319 2.29 1.26 13.33
CA GLY A 319 2.80 1.50 14.67
C GLY A 319 4.06 0.69 15.03
N GLU A 320 4.61 -0.09 14.10
CA GLU A 320 5.83 -0.87 14.32
C GLU A 320 7.04 0.02 14.64
N GLU A 321 7.91 -0.43 15.52
CA GLU A 321 9.13 0.29 15.85
C GLU A 321 10.13 0.23 14.70
N ILE A 322 10.56 1.38 14.21
CA ILE A 322 11.59 1.52 13.18
C ILE A 322 12.79 2.29 13.71
N ILE A 323 13.96 2.05 13.13
CA ILE A 323 15.18 2.80 13.41
C ILE A 323 15.35 3.86 12.35
N VAL A 324 15.29 5.14 12.75
CA VAL A 324 15.50 6.32 11.91
C VAL A 324 16.95 6.76 12.03
N TYR A 325 17.61 6.96 10.88
CA TYR A 325 19.00 7.41 10.82
C TYR A 325 19.09 8.93 10.76
N LYS A 326 19.97 9.50 11.61
CA LYS A 326 20.32 10.93 11.62
C LYS A 326 21.81 11.09 11.80
N PHE A 327 22.36 12.22 11.37
CA PHE A 327 23.69 12.60 11.83
C PHE A 327 23.64 13.00 13.30
N ARG A 328 24.69 12.61 14.04
CA ARG A 328 24.80 12.96 15.45
C ARG A 328 25.03 14.46 15.59
N SER A 329 24.12 15.13 16.29
CA SER A 329 24.19 16.58 16.58
C SER A 329 24.42 16.90 18.05
N MET A 330 24.42 15.89 18.92
CA MET A 330 24.56 16.02 20.37
C MET A 330 25.67 15.11 20.90
N ARG A 331 26.27 15.50 22.04
CA ARG A 331 27.31 14.69 22.71
C ARG A 331 26.75 13.42 23.33
N THR A 332 25.59 13.50 24.00
CA THR A 332 24.86 12.38 24.59
C THR A 332 23.49 12.28 23.94
N GLN A 333 23.03 11.09 23.59
CA GLN A 333 21.75 10.86 22.93
C GLN A 333 21.08 9.67 23.57
N ASP A 334 19.91 9.92 24.19
CA ASP A 334 19.14 8.89 24.86
C ASP A 334 18.12 8.23 23.91
N ASN A 335 18.06 6.89 23.95
CA ASN A 335 17.02 6.07 23.34
C ASN A 335 16.17 5.34 24.40
N GLY A 336 16.23 5.81 25.67
CA GLY A 336 15.53 5.18 26.79
C GLY A 336 14.02 5.44 26.79
N ALA A 337 13.34 4.90 27.81
CA ALA A 337 11.91 5.03 28.02
C ALA A 337 11.46 6.49 28.24
N VAL A 338 12.35 7.35 28.71
CA VAL A 338 12.11 8.80 28.90
C VAL A 338 13.05 9.55 27.96
N VAL A 339 12.54 9.97 26.80
CA VAL A 339 13.28 10.80 25.86
C VAL A 339 12.99 12.28 26.15
N LYS A 340 13.97 12.99 26.73
CA LYS A 340 13.84 14.45 26.92
C LYS A 340 13.98 15.15 25.58
N GLN A 341 12.90 15.81 25.14
CA GLN A 341 12.91 16.61 23.92
C GLN A 341 13.99 17.69 23.99
N ALA A 342 14.75 17.88 22.90
CA ALA A 342 15.75 18.93 22.84
C ALA A 342 15.06 20.27 22.73
N THR A 343 15.38 21.17 23.65
CA THR A 343 14.88 22.57 23.70
C THR A 343 15.87 23.53 23.06
N LYS A 344 15.41 24.75 22.76
CA LYS A 344 16.27 25.80 22.24
C LYS A 344 17.38 26.13 23.25
N GLY A 345 18.66 26.07 22.82
CA GLY A 345 19.81 26.32 23.72
C GLY A 345 20.24 25.10 24.56
N ASP A 346 19.81 23.87 24.23
CA ASP A 346 20.21 22.65 24.95
C ASP A 346 21.74 22.45 24.93
N SER A 347 22.33 22.37 26.13
CA SER A 347 23.79 22.26 26.34
C SER A 347 24.41 21.00 25.74
N ARG A 348 23.61 19.99 25.43
CA ARG A 348 24.07 18.75 24.79
C ARG A 348 24.42 18.94 23.31
N ILE A 349 23.93 20.00 22.67
CA ILE A 349 24.11 20.26 21.24
C ILE A 349 25.53 20.78 20.99
N THR A 350 26.26 20.14 20.05
CA THR A 350 27.58 20.64 19.64
C THR A 350 27.43 21.88 18.74
N PRO A 351 28.44 22.80 18.62
CA PRO A 351 28.35 23.93 17.72
C PRO A 351 28.07 23.52 16.25
N PHE A 352 28.74 22.48 15.76
CA PHE A 352 28.47 21.90 14.44
C PHE A 352 27.11 21.23 14.38
N GLY A 353 26.69 20.59 15.48
CA GLY A 353 25.36 20.01 15.64
C GLY A 353 24.25 21.05 15.53
N ALA A 354 24.44 22.25 16.09
CA ALA A 354 23.50 23.36 15.94
C ALA A 354 23.37 23.81 14.47
N PHE A 355 24.48 23.90 13.74
CA PHE A 355 24.49 24.22 12.32
C PHE A 355 23.72 23.18 11.49
N ILE A 356 24.02 21.87 11.63
CA ILE A 356 23.36 20.83 10.84
C ILE A 356 21.86 20.68 11.19
N ARG A 357 21.46 20.99 12.42
CA ARG A 357 20.04 21.03 12.82
C ARG A 357 19.32 22.23 12.22
N LYS A 358 19.92 23.41 12.28
CA LYS A 358 19.35 24.64 11.68
C LYS A 358 19.14 24.49 10.18
N THR A 359 20.03 23.76 9.50
CA THR A 359 19.96 23.50 8.05
C THR A 359 19.24 22.20 7.72
N SER A 360 18.77 21.44 8.71
CA SER A 360 18.17 20.09 8.57
C SER A 360 19.07 19.07 7.84
N LEU A 361 20.37 19.32 7.77
CA LEU A 361 21.34 18.39 7.20
C LEU A 361 21.49 17.13 8.07
N ASP A 362 21.16 17.21 9.36
CA ASP A 362 21.16 16.08 10.26
C ASP A 362 20.13 15.00 9.86
N GLU A 363 19.08 15.33 9.11
CA GLU A 363 18.03 14.39 8.68
C GLU A 363 18.31 13.71 7.32
N LEU A 364 19.36 14.13 6.57
CA LEU A 364 19.68 13.57 5.26
C LEU A 364 19.89 12.04 5.24
N PRO A 365 20.46 11.38 6.27
CA PRO A 365 20.58 9.92 6.28
C PRO A 365 19.24 9.17 6.24
N GLN A 366 18.10 9.84 6.48
CA GLN A 366 16.77 9.23 6.40
C GLN A 366 16.41 8.75 4.97
N PHE A 367 17.04 9.30 3.92
CA PHE A 367 16.86 8.77 2.57
C PHE A 367 17.31 7.30 2.45
N ILE A 368 18.24 6.85 3.26
CA ILE A 368 18.60 5.43 3.37
C ILE A 368 17.43 4.63 3.95
N ASN A 369 16.71 5.18 4.95
CA ASN A 369 15.51 4.54 5.50
C ASN A 369 14.40 4.43 4.45
N VAL A 370 14.30 5.39 3.53
CA VAL A 370 13.35 5.32 2.40
C VAL A 370 13.71 4.16 1.48
N LEU A 371 14.97 4.00 1.09
CA LEU A 371 15.41 2.87 0.27
C LEU A 371 15.15 1.51 0.95
N GLN A 372 15.36 1.45 2.28
CA GLN A 372 15.09 0.25 3.08
C GLN A 372 13.59 -0.06 3.21
N GLY A 373 12.69 0.86 2.83
CA GLY A 373 11.24 0.68 2.95
C GLY A 373 10.65 0.99 4.33
N ARG A 374 11.47 1.49 5.27
CA ARG A 374 11.04 1.86 6.61
C ARG A 374 10.36 3.23 6.65
N MET A 375 10.69 4.10 5.71
CA MET A 375 10.15 5.45 5.54
C MET A 375 9.75 5.72 4.09
N SER A 376 9.09 6.83 3.88
CA SER A 376 8.77 7.45 2.60
C SER A 376 9.42 8.84 2.52
N ILE A 377 9.58 9.40 1.32
CA ILE A 377 10.00 10.81 1.18
C ILE A 377 8.93 11.72 1.75
N VAL A 378 7.66 11.49 1.35
CA VAL A 378 6.50 12.28 1.80
C VAL A 378 5.57 11.42 2.62
N GLY A 379 5.21 11.89 3.81
CA GLY A 379 4.29 11.21 4.74
C GLY A 379 4.20 11.94 6.08
N PRO A 380 3.37 11.45 7.01
CA PRO A 380 3.32 11.96 8.37
C PRO A 380 4.68 11.88 9.07
N ARG A 381 5.07 12.94 9.79
CA ARG A 381 6.36 12.95 10.49
C ARG A 381 6.36 11.94 11.64
N PRO A 382 7.38 11.06 11.79
CA PRO A 382 7.43 10.08 12.86
C PRO A 382 7.71 10.75 14.22
N HIS A 383 6.89 10.45 15.23
CA HIS A 383 7.09 10.92 16.59
C HIS A 383 7.90 9.91 17.42
N ALA A 384 8.42 10.37 18.57
CA ALA A 384 9.07 9.48 19.53
C ALA A 384 8.02 8.54 20.15
N VAL A 385 8.43 7.27 20.34
CA VAL A 385 7.54 6.22 20.90
C VAL A 385 6.89 6.68 22.22
N ALA A 386 7.64 7.33 23.09
CA ALA A 386 7.16 7.82 24.40
C ALA A 386 6.01 8.84 24.29
N HIS A 387 5.94 9.63 23.23
CA HIS A 387 4.89 10.64 23.04
C HIS A 387 3.63 10.08 22.37
N ASN A 388 3.72 8.94 21.69
CA ASN A 388 2.57 8.37 20.98
C ASN A 388 1.47 7.90 21.94
N GLU A 389 1.84 7.32 23.08
CA GLU A 389 0.88 6.85 24.09
C GLU A 389 0.10 8.01 24.74
N GLU A 390 0.76 9.15 24.94
CA GLU A 390 0.12 10.35 25.48
C GLU A 390 -0.86 10.95 24.46
N TYR A 391 -0.41 11.20 23.21
CA TYR A 391 -1.25 11.83 22.18
C TYR A 391 -2.37 10.92 21.69
N ARG A 392 -2.19 9.61 21.69
CA ARG A 392 -3.23 8.63 21.36
C ARG A 392 -4.47 8.79 22.25
N ARG A 393 -4.28 9.13 23.54
CA ARG A 393 -5.38 9.32 24.49
C ARG A 393 -6.05 10.68 24.37
N LEU A 394 -5.30 11.68 23.89
CA LEU A 394 -5.74 13.08 23.88
C LEU A 394 -6.31 13.51 22.52
N ILE A 395 -5.88 12.91 21.41
CA ILE A 395 -6.25 13.34 20.05
C ILE A 395 -6.97 12.23 19.33
N LYS A 396 -8.22 12.51 18.91
CA LYS A 396 -9.02 11.57 18.09
C LYS A 396 -8.30 11.23 16.80
N ALA A 397 -8.37 9.96 16.40
CA ALA A 397 -7.77 9.43 15.17
C ALA A 397 -6.23 9.64 15.03
N TYR A 398 -5.52 9.94 16.14
CA TYR A 398 -4.06 10.11 16.14
C TYR A 398 -3.33 8.91 15.51
N MET A 399 -3.77 7.69 15.80
CA MET A 399 -3.12 6.47 15.29
C MET A 399 -3.34 6.21 13.80
N VAL A 400 -4.36 6.82 13.19
CA VAL A 400 -4.64 6.67 11.75
C VAL A 400 -3.46 7.14 10.88
N ARG A 401 -2.69 8.10 11.36
CA ARG A 401 -1.47 8.57 10.69
C ARG A 401 -0.39 7.49 10.52
N HIS A 402 -0.41 6.43 11.33
CA HIS A 402 0.51 5.30 11.26
C HIS A 402 0.07 4.22 10.25
N LYS A 403 -1.08 4.38 9.58
CA LYS A 403 -1.49 3.51 8.46
C LYS A 403 -0.64 3.68 7.20
N VAL A 404 0.31 4.59 7.22
CA VAL A 404 1.25 4.86 6.14
C VAL A 404 2.67 4.97 6.67
N ARG A 405 3.65 4.74 5.80
CA ARG A 405 5.06 4.94 6.17
C ARG A 405 5.30 6.41 6.53
N PRO A 406 6.02 6.69 7.63
CA PRO A 406 6.36 8.04 8.00
C PRO A 406 7.26 8.69 6.95
N GLY A 407 7.07 10.01 6.75
CA GLY A 407 7.82 10.80 5.77
C GLY A 407 9.02 11.53 6.36
N ILE A 408 10.00 11.84 5.50
CA ILE A 408 11.05 12.83 5.77
C ILE A 408 10.42 14.22 5.81
N THR A 409 9.54 14.51 4.84
CA THR A 409 8.68 15.69 4.80
C THR A 409 7.21 15.29 4.72
N GLY A 410 6.29 16.24 4.91
CA GLY A 410 4.86 15.96 4.89
C GLY A 410 4.00 17.21 4.77
N TRP A 411 2.70 17.00 4.52
CA TRP A 411 1.74 18.07 4.31
C TRP A 411 1.64 19.03 5.49
N ALA A 412 1.63 18.52 6.71
CA ALA A 412 1.66 19.33 7.93
C ALA A 412 2.93 20.21 8.00
N GLN A 413 4.09 19.66 7.64
CA GLN A 413 5.36 20.37 7.72
C GLN A 413 5.43 21.56 6.75
N VAL A 414 4.94 21.40 5.52
CA VAL A 414 4.93 22.47 4.51
C VAL A 414 3.83 23.51 4.72
N ASN A 415 2.88 23.25 5.62
CA ASN A 415 1.83 24.18 6.03
C ASN A 415 2.10 24.81 7.42
N GLY A 416 3.37 24.83 7.89
CA GLY A 416 3.79 25.57 9.08
C GLY A 416 3.88 24.77 10.38
N TYR A 417 3.51 23.47 10.38
CA TYR A 417 3.56 22.61 11.58
C TYR A 417 4.83 21.76 11.64
N ARG A 418 5.99 22.38 11.33
CA ARG A 418 7.30 21.69 11.29
C ARG A 418 8.00 21.59 12.64
N GLY A 419 7.86 22.58 13.52
CA GLY A 419 8.61 22.75 14.77
C GLY A 419 8.11 21.88 15.94
N GLU A 420 8.49 22.31 17.13
CA GLU A 420 8.02 21.74 18.41
C GLU A 420 6.52 21.93 18.55
N THR A 421 5.84 20.88 19.01
CA THR A 421 4.41 20.90 19.32
C THR A 421 4.24 21.06 20.83
N GLU A 422 4.38 22.32 21.28
CA GLU A 422 4.31 22.65 22.70
C GLU A 422 2.89 22.54 23.30
N THR A 423 1.86 22.58 22.45
CA THR A 423 0.46 22.56 22.86
C THR A 423 -0.32 21.43 22.15
N ILE A 424 -1.35 20.93 22.84
CA ILE A 424 -2.25 19.89 22.27
C ILE A 424 -2.91 20.39 20.99
N ASP A 425 -3.32 21.66 20.95
CA ASP A 425 -3.97 22.26 19.77
C ASP A 425 -3.06 22.26 18.53
N LYS A 426 -1.77 22.60 18.71
CA LYS A 426 -0.80 22.52 17.59
C LYS A 426 -0.61 21.08 17.12
N MET A 427 -0.62 20.13 18.04
CA MET A 427 -0.51 18.71 17.69
C MET A 427 -1.78 18.22 16.98
N GLN A 428 -2.95 18.63 17.44
CA GLN A 428 -4.22 18.30 16.79
C GLN A 428 -4.26 18.84 15.36
N ALA A 429 -3.92 20.11 15.16
CA ALA A 429 -3.84 20.71 13.83
C ALA A 429 -2.86 19.94 12.91
N ARG A 430 -1.70 19.54 13.45
CA ARG A 430 -0.73 18.70 12.70
C ARG A 430 -1.35 17.36 12.28
N VAL A 431 -2.06 16.70 13.18
CA VAL A 431 -2.76 15.42 12.88
C VAL A 431 -3.82 15.63 11.81
N GLU A 432 -4.58 16.73 11.85
CA GLU A 432 -5.58 17.05 10.84
C GLU A 432 -4.97 17.19 9.44
N TYR A 433 -3.83 17.91 9.30
CA TYR A 433 -3.09 17.98 8.04
C TYR A 433 -2.52 16.61 7.60
N ASP A 434 -2.03 15.80 8.53
CA ASP A 434 -1.57 14.45 8.22
C ASP A 434 -2.74 13.59 7.68
N LEU A 435 -3.95 13.70 8.27
CA LEU A 435 -5.15 13.01 7.81
C LEU A 435 -5.67 13.57 6.48
N GLU A 436 -5.56 14.88 6.24
CA GLU A 436 -5.87 15.50 4.96
C GLU A 436 -4.99 14.95 3.84
N TYR A 437 -3.68 14.80 4.10
CA TYR A 437 -2.76 14.14 3.18
C TYR A 437 -3.20 12.71 2.84
N LEU A 438 -3.59 11.92 3.84
CA LEU A 438 -4.04 10.55 3.62
C LEU A 438 -5.31 10.50 2.77
N ARG A 439 -6.25 11.44 2.97
CA ARG A 439 -7.51 11.50 2.22
C ARG A 439 -7.33 11.89 0.77
N ASN A 440 -6.40 12.81 0.51
CA ASN A 440 -6.24 13.46 -0.79
C ASN A 440 -4.95 13.04 -1.52
N TRP A 441 -4.32 11.95 -1.09
CA TRP A 441 -3.06 11.53 -1.67
C TRP A 441 -3.13 11.34 -3.19
N SER A 442 -2.14 11.89 -3.85
CA SER A 442 -1.80 11.65 -5.25
C SER A 442 -0.29 11.83 -5.44
N LEU A 443 0.27 11.23 -6.49
CA LEU A 443 1.68 11.46 -6.83
C LEU A 443 1.98 12.95 -7.10
N GLY A 444 1.01 13.67 -7.67
CA GLY A 444 1.12 15.12 -7.87
C GLY A 444 1.22 15.89 -6.55
N LEU A 445 0.48 15.49 -5.52
CA LEU A 445 0.56 16.08 -4.18
C LEU A 445 1.93 15.82 -3.55
N ASP A 446 2.50 14.61 -3.70
CA ASP A 446 3.85 14.31 -3.22
C ASP A 446 4.90 15.22 -3.86
N LEU A 447 4.87 15.37 -5.19
CA LEU A 447 5.78 16.27 -5.90
C LEU A 447 5.61 17.73 -5.45
N GLN A 448 4.38 18.19 -5.26
CA GLN A 448 4.09 19.52 -4.73
C GLN A 448 4.69 19.72 -3.34
N ILE A 449 4.56 18.75 -2.44
CA ILE A 449 5.12 18.78 -1.09
C ILE A 449 6.65 18.83 -1.15
N ILE A 450 7.29 18.03 -2.00
CA ILE A 450 8.75 18.03 -2.20
C ILE A 450 9.22 19.43 -2.67
N ILE A 451 8.58 19.99 -3.70
CA ILE A 451 8.93 21.34 -4.21
C ILE A 451 8.74 22.41 -3.14
N ARG A 452 7.63 22.38 -2.39
CA ARG A 452 7.40 23.30 -1.27
C ARG A 452 8.45 23.14 -0.17
N THR A 453 8.87 21.92 0.14
CA THR A 453 9.91 21.64 1.13
C THR A 453 11.24 22.26 0.70
N ILE A 454 11.64 22.08 -0.55
CA ILE A 454 12.88 22.69 -1.10
C ILE A 454 12.80 24.22 -1.02
N ARG A 455 11.65 24.80 -1.42
CA ARG A 455 11.44 26.25 -1.35
C ARG A 455 11.54 26.78 0.08
N LEU A 456 10.93 26.10 1.05
CA LEU A 456 11.02 26.49 2.46
C LEU A 456 12.45 26.36 3.01
N MET A 457 13.22 25.34 2.60
CA MET A 457 14.62 25.19 3.02
C MET A 457 15.52 26.30 2.49
N VAL A 458 15.23 26.81 1.28
CA VAL A 458 16.07 27.83 0.62
C VAL A 458 15.68 29.26 1.05
N PHE A 459 14.37 29.53 1.20
CA PHE A 459 13.85 30.89 1.35
C PHE A 459 13.36 31.23 2.77
N ASP A 460 13.06 30.25 3.62
CA ASP A 460 12.56 30.52 4.97
C ASP A 460 13.73 30.66 5.96
N ARG A 461 14.03 31.91 6.36
CA ARG A 461 15.04 32.24 7.37
C ARG A 461 14.64 31.86 8.81
N ASN A 462 13.38 31.50 9.06
CA ASN A 462 12.82 31.26 10.39
C ASN A 462 12.67 29.77 10.75
N ALA A 463 13.45 28.88 10.12
CA ALA A 463 13.37 27.44 10.37
C ALA A 463 13.95 26.99 11.75
N TYR A 464 14.00 27.89 12.75
CA TYR A 464 14.15 27.58 14.21
C TYR A 464 14.05 28.85 15.05
#